data_2315db49993c30952677c3099c06aff3
#
_entry.id   2315db49993c30952677c3099c06aff3
#
_cell.length_a   1.000
_cell.length_b   1.000
_cell.length_c   1.000
_cell.angle_alpha   90.00
_cell.angle_beta   90.00
_cell.angle_gamma   90.00
#
_symmetry.space_group_name_H-M   'P 1'
#
loop_
_entity.id
_entity.type
_entity.pdbx_description
1 polymer ?
#
loop_
_entity_poly.entity_id
_entity_poly.type
_entity_poly.pdbx_seq_one_letter_code
_entity_poly.pdbx_strand_id
1 'polypeptide(L)'
;VYTYTDENGNKRQKWETFETNAEAKKRKLQVEYEQESGTFIPPSAKTVNDLLDEYMSIYGVNTWAMSTYESRKSLIANYIRPLIGDMKLEDVTPRIMDKYYRDLLSVKAVSSKYVKARTEYLTPHTVREVHKTLRNAFNQAVKWELMTRNPVEHATLPKEEHKTRDIWTAEVLQKALEACDDDILRLAINLAFSCSLRMGELLGLTWDCIDISPTSIELGQASIFVEKELQRVNREAMADLDGKDIMFKFPPTFASTHTALVLKTPKTKTSVRKVFLPKTVAEMLVQRKADIEELKDLFGDEFVDFNLVFCSSNGKPIEGQVINRAFNKLIEEKGLPKVVFHSLRHSSITYKLKLNGGDMKSVQGDSGHAQVKMVADVYSHIIDDDRRLNAERMEAAFYSGRQATPEPVQPAATESSADDKELLLKLLQNPEMAALLKSLAKTL
;
A
#
# COMPACT_ATOMS: atom_id res chain seq x y z
N VAL A 1 18.73 48.21 -6.62
CA VAL A 1 17.28 48.45 -6.57
C VAL A 1 16.72 48.16 -7.94
N TYR A 2 15.63 47.41 -7.97
CA TYR A 2 14.83 47.19 -9.20
C TYR A 2 13.34 47.32 -8.89
N THR A 3 12.56 47.66 -9.92
CA THR A 3 11.11 47.81 -9.82
C THR A 3 10.43 46.59 -10.41
N TYR A 4 9.40 46.09 -9.76
CA TYR A 4 8.58 44.99 -10.25
C TYR A 4 7.09 45.25 -9.96
N THR A 5 6.21 44.54 -10.65
CA THR A 5 4.77 44.55 -10.38
C THR A 5 4.43 43.37 -9.47
N ASP A 6 3.73 43.64 -8.37
CA ASP A 6 3.28 42.59 -7.45
C ASP A 6 2.05 41.83 -7.99
N GLU A 7 1.62 40.76 -7.30
CA GLU A 7 0.47 39.92 -7.65
C GLU A 7 -0.85 40.70 -7.75
N ASN A 8 -0.90 41.89 -7.12
CA ASN A 8 -2.07 42.78 -7.13
C ASN A 8 -1.97 43.88 -8.21
N GLY A 9 -0.97 43.85 -9.09
CA GLY A 9 -0.76 44.81 -10.13
C GLY A 9 -0.08 46.11 -9.67
N ASN A 10 0.40 46.21 -8.43
CA ASN A 10 1.03 47.41 -7.92
C ASN A 10 2.52 47.41 -8.21
N LYS A 11 3.07 48.56 -8.60
CA LYS A 11 4.51 48.76 -8.77
C LYS A 11 5.18 48.80 -7.41
N ARG A 12 6.18 47.96 -7.19
CA ARG A 12 6.99 47.83 -5.99
C ARG A 12 8.47 47.98 -6.32
N GLN A 13 9.26 48.38 -5.33
CA GLN A 13 10.73 48.42 -5.43
C GLN A 13 11.34 47.45 -4.43
N LYS A 14 12.35 46.68 -4.87
CA LYS A 14 13.15 45.84 -4.00
C LYS A 14 14.59 46.36 -3.93
N TRP A 15 15.11 46.43 -2.71
CA TRP A 15 16.48 46.81 -2.42
C TRP A 15 17.25 45.52 -2.10
N GLU A 16 18.38 45.33 -2.80
CA GLU A 16 19.33 44.27 -2.52
C GLU A 16 20.71 44.89 -2.35
N THR A 17 21.48 44.42 -1.35
CA THR A 17 22.81 44.89 -1.06
C THR A 17 23.83 43.84 -1.45
N PHE A 18 24.92 44.25 -2.09
CA PHE A 18 25.98 43.35 -2.57
C PHE A 18 27.32 43.87 -2.07
N GLU A 19 28.31 43.00 -1.94
CA GLU A 19 29.66 43.37 -1.50
C GLU A 19 30.42 44.14 -2.58
N THR A 20 30.12 43.86 -3.86
CA THR A 20 30.77 44.48 -5.00
C THR A 20 29.79 45.11 -6.01
N ASN A 21 30.24 46.18 -6.63
CA ASN A 21 29.45 46.85 -7.71
C ASN A 21 29.24 45.96 -8.95
N ALA A 22 30.18 45.02 -9.16
CA ALA A 22 30.07 44.05 -10.26
C ALA A 22 28.91 43.06 -10.04
N GLU A 23 28.74 42.57 -8.82
CA GLU A 23 27.62 41.69 -8.43
C GLU A 23 26.28 42.42 -8.51
N ALA A 24 26.22 43.67 -8.05
CA ALA A 24 25.01 44.47 -8.16
C ALA A 24 24.58 44.69 -9.65
N LYS A 25 25.56 45.00 -10.53
CA LYS A 25 25.30 45.10 -11.97
C LYS A 25 24.85 43.78 -12.59
N LYS A 26 25.50 42.70 -12.24
CA LYS A 26 25.13 41.34 -12.74
C LYS A 26 23.71 41.00 -12.32
N ARG A 27 23.34 41.24 -11.09
CA ARG A 27 21.98 40.98 -10.58
C ARG A 27 20.94 41.87 -11.27
N LYS A 28 21.25 43.13 -11.51
CA LYS A 28 20.34 44.04 -12.25
C LYS A 28 20.09 43.57 -13.65
N LEU A 29 21.10 43.20 -14.43
CA LEU A 29 20.99 42.66 -15.76
C LEU A 29 20.19 41.33 -15.76
N GLN A 30 20.39 40.48 -14.77
CA GLN A 30 19.63 39.25 -14.64
C GLN A 30 18.14 39.52 -14.43
N VAL A 31 17.77 40.45 -13.56
CA VAL A 31 16.37 40.81 -13.29
C VAL A 31 15.74 41.44 -14.53
N GLU A 32 16.46 42.32 -15.24
CA GLU A 32 15.99 42.92 -16.51
C GLU A 32 15.73 41.83 -17.57
N TYR A 33 16.65 40.86 -17.70
CA TYR A 33 16.47 39.72 -18.60
C TYR A 33 15.28 38.83 -18.22
N GLU A 34 15.13 38.52 -16.92
CA GLU A 34 14.01 37.74 -16.39
C GLU A 34 12.67 38.45 -16.62
N GLN A 35 12.62 39.77 -16.51
CA GLN A 35 11.42 40.58 -16.78
C GLN A 35 11.09 40.59 -18.28
N GLU A 36 12.09 40.77 -19.16
CA GLU A 36 11.91 40.76 -20.63
C GLU A 36 11.49 39.36 -21.15
N SER A 37 12.06 38.29 -20.57
CA SER A 37 11.73 36.90 -20.93
C SER A 37 10.41 36.40 -20.32
N GLY A 38 9.76 37.20 -19.44
CA GLY A 38 8.55 36.79 -18.73
C GLY A 38 8.80 35.73 -17.66
N THR A 39 10.05 35.48 -17.27
CA THR A 39 10.43 34.50 -16.26
C THR A 39 10.66 35.11 -14.88
N PHE A 40 10.47 36.44 -14.75
CA PHE A 40 10.62 37.13 -13.48
C PHE A 40 9.49 36.79 -12.51
N ILE A 41 9.84 36.18 -11.38
CA ILE A 41 8.91 35.96 -10.28
C ILE A 41 9.05 37.08 -9.27
N PRO A 42 7.98 37.87 -9.01
CA PRO A 42 8.01 38.92 -7.99
C PRO A 42 8.43 38.36 -6.63
N PRO A 43 9.26 39.07 -5.86
CA PRO A 43 9.57 38.64 -4.50
C PRO A 43 8.29 38.49 -3.69
N SER A 44 7.96 37.27 -3.32
CA SER A 44 6.81 36.98 -2.47
C SER A 44 7.22 37.17 -1.01
N ALA A 45 6.38 37.86 -0.24
CA ALA A 45 6.52 37.90 1.22
C ALA A 45 6.08 36.59 1.88
N LYS A 46 5.64 35.58 1.10
CA LYS A 46 5.13 34.30 1.60
C LYS A 46 6.19 33.53 2.35
N THR A 47 5.74 32.97 3.47
CA THR A 47 6.52 32.06 4.30
C THR A 47 6.29 30.60 3.92
N VAL A 48 7.07 29.70 4.51
CA VAL A 48 6.81 28.25 4.40
C VAL A 48 5.43 27.91 4.96
N ASN A 49 4.97 28.59 6.03
CA ASN A 49 3.61 28.43 6.58
C ASN A 49 2.54 28.77 5.54
N ASP A 50 2.66 29.90 4.86
CA ASP A 50 1.70 30.34 3.84
C ASP A 50 1.62 29.31 2.70
N LEU A 51 2.78 28.85 2.22
CA LEU A 51 2.83 27.80 1.21
C LEU A 51 2.14 26.51 1.67
N LEU A 52 2.39 26.08 2.91
CA LEU A 52 1.81 24.83 3.44
C LEU A 52 0.30 24.94 3.65
N ASP A 53 -0.21 26.13 4.01
CA ASP A 53 -1.65 26.36 4.14
C ASP A 53 -2.35 26.26 2.77
N GLU A 54 -1.80 26.90 1.74
CA GLU A 54 -2.30 26.78 0.37
C GLU A 54 -2.15 25.36 -0.16
N TYR A 55 -1.01 24.71 0.12
CA TYR A 55 -0.76 23.34 -0.32
C TYR A 55 -1.73 22.33 0.31
N MET A 56 -2.08 22.50 1.58
CA MET A 56 -3.06 21.66 2.26
C MET A 56 -4.48 21.92 1.75
N SER A 57 -4.89 23.19 1.66
CA SER A 57 -6.28 23.57 1.33
C SER A 57 -6.61 23.42 -0.14
N ILE A 58 -5.68 23.71 -1.06
CA ILE A 58 -5.94 23.65 -2.51
C ILE A 58 -5.54 22.29 -3.07
N TYR A 59 -4.32 21.83 -2.82
CA TYR A 59 -3.81 20.60 -3.40
C TYR A 59 -4.18 19.36 -2.56
N GLY A 60 -3.97 19.41 -1.25
CA GLY A 60 -4.18 18.29 -0.35
C GLY A 60 -5.61 17.79 -0.33
N VAL A 61 -6.58 18.69 -0.17
CA VAL A 61 -8.03 18.38 -0.15
C VAL A 61 -8.46 17.68 -1.44
N ASN A 62 -8.01 18.17 -2.59
CA ASN A 62 -8.42 17.64 -3.88
C ASN A 62 -7.73 16.33 -4.27
N THR A 63 -6.50 16.10 -3.78
CA THR A 63 -5.62 15.05 -4.33
C THR A 63 -5.43 13.87 -3.39
N TRP A 64 -5.40 14.10 -2.07
CA TRP A 64 -4.99 13.06 -1.13
C TRP A 64 -6.14 12.21 -0.61
N ALA A 65 -5.80 10.95 -0.28
CA ALA A 65 -6.63 10.11 0.57
C ALA A 65 -6.55 10.60 2.03
N MET A 66 -7.61 10.36 2.84
CA MET A 66 -7.71 10.81 4.23
C MET A 66 -6.47 10.47 5.08
N SER A 67 -5.96 9.24 5.00
CA SER A 67 -4.77 8.82 5.76
C SER A 67 -3.51 9.59 5.36
N THR A 68 -3.39 9.97 4.08
CA THR A 68 -2.28 10.79 3.60
C THR A 68 -2.42 12.21 4.10
N TYR A 69 -3.62 12.78 4.03
CA TYR A 69 -3.93 14.13 4.52
C TYR A 69 -3.62 14.26 6.01
N GLU A 70 -4.13 13.33 6.83
CA GLU A 70 -3.89 13.30 8.28
C GLU A 70 -2.38 13.17 8.61
N SER A 71 -1.69 12.24 7.93
CA SER A 71 -0.24 12.08 8.12
C SER A 71 0.54 13.35 7.76
N ARG A 72 0.22 14.00 6.64
CA ARG A 72 0.88 15.25 6.22
C ARG A 72 0.56 16.39 7.17
N LYS A 73 -0.72 16.55 7.58
CA LYS A 73 -1.14 17.55 8.58
C LYS A 73 -0.35 17.40 9.88
N SER A 74 -0.19 16.15 10.36
CA SER A 74 0.60 15.87 11.57
C SER A 74 2.09 16.20 11.41
N LEU A 75 2.72 15.82 10.30
CA LEU A 75 4.13 16.13 10.04
C LEU A 75 4.36 17.65 9.96
N ILE A 76 3.47 18.36 9.28
CA ILE A 76 3.52 19.81 9.12
C ILE A 76 3.40 20.49 10.49
N ALA A 77 2.39 20.12 11.28
CA ALA A 77 2.13 20.75 12.58
C ALA A 77 3.25 20.49 13.61
N ASN A 78 3.76 19.26 13.64
CA ASN A 78 4.70 18.86 14.70
C ASN A 78 6.16 19.15 14.37
N TYR A 79 6.56 19.14 13.10
CA TYR A 79 7.98 19.14 12.74
C TYR A 79 8.38 20.22 11.74
N ILE A 80 7.46 20.73 10.91
CA ILE A 80 7.80 21.73 9.89
C ILE A 80 7.51 23.13 10.40
N ARG A 81 6.26 23.41 10.78
CA ARG A 81 5.86 24.74 11.24
C ARG A 81 6.71 25.28 12.41
N PRO A 82 6.98 24.50 13.47
CA PRO A 82 7.72 25.01 14.62
C PRO A 82 9.19 25.37 14.33
N LEU A 83 9.77 24.82 13.26
CA LEU A 83 11.21 24.91 13.02
C LEU A 83 11.58 25.81 11.83
N ILE A 84 10.79 25.76 10.76
CA ILE A 84 11.06 26.52 9.52
C ILE A 84 9.82 27.22 8.97
N GLY A 85 8.68 27.16 9.66
CA GLY A 85 7.40 27.69 9.16
C GLY A 85 7.43 29.18 8.85
N ASP A 86 8.09 30.00 9.69
CA ASP A 86 8.15 31.42 9.54
C ASP A 86 9.26 31.92 8.57
N MET A 87 10.05 30.98 8.05
CA MET A 87 11.08 31.28 7.05
C MET A 87 10.44 31.70 5.73
N LYS A 88 10.95 32.77 5.12
CA LYS A 88 10.49 33.20 3.81
C LYS A 88 10.91 32.17 2.74
N LEU A 89 10.07 31.97 1.73
CA LEU A 89 10.35 31.03 0.65
C LEU A 89 11.65 31.34 -0.07
N GLU A 90 11.98 32.63 -0.24
CA GLU A 90 13.23 33.08 -0.88
C GLU A 90 14.50 32.74 -0.09
N ASP A 91 14.39 32.56 1.24
CA ASP A 91 15.50 32.24 2.12
C ASP A 91 15.76 30.74 2.23
N VAL A 92 14.83 29.89 1.76
CA VAL A 92 15.00 28.44 1.79
C VAL A 92 16.02 28.00 0.75
N THR A 93 17.13 27.45 1.20
CA THR A 93 18.22 26.96 0.36
C THR A 93 18.50 25.47 0.62
N PRO A 94 19.13 24.73 -0.32
CA PRO A 94 19.51 23.34 -0.08
C PRO A 94 20.37 23.16 1.17
N ARG A 95 21.31 24.09 1.45
CA ARG A 95 22.17 24.05 2.64
C ARG A 95 21.37 24.20 3.94
N ILE A 96 20.35 25.05 3.94
CA ILE A 96 19.43 25.19 5.09
C ILE A 96 18.63 23.90 5.29
N MET A 97 18.19 23.28 4.22
CA MET A 97 17.46 22.02 4.29
C MET A 97 18.33 20.85 4.80
N ASP A 98 19.60 20.78 4.39
CA ASP A 98 20.57 19.81 4.94
C ASP A 98 20.74 19.97 6.45
N LYS A 99 20.89 21.23 6.92
CA LYS A 99 20.97 21.54 8.35
C LYS A 99 19.68 21.14 9.08
N TYR A 100 18.54 21.50 8.54
CA TYR A 100 17.23 21.21 9.12
C TYR A 100 17.02 19.69 9.27
N TYR A 101 17.35 18.87 8.26
CA TYR A 101 17.20 17.41 8.34
C TYR A 101 18.14 16.76 9.34
N ARG A 102 19.34 17.29 9.51
CA ARG A 102 20.26 16.86 10.56
C ARG A 102 19.72 17.23 11.95
N ASP A 103 19.21 18.44 12.11
CA ASP A 103 18.70 18.94 13.40
C ASP A 103 17.40 18.18 13.79
N LEU A 104 16.58 17.75 12.82
CA LEU A 104 15.39 16.92 13.06
C LEU A 104 15.72 15.61 13.77
N LEU A 105 16.88 14.99 13.54
CA LEU A 105 17.27 13.76 14.23
C LEU A 105 17.45 13.94 15.75
N SER A 106 17.59 15.18 16.21
CA SER A 106 17.69 15.54 17.64
C SER A 106 16.34 16.01 18.21
N VAL A 107 15.29 16.08 17.40
CA VAL A 107 13.95 16.47 17.84
C VAL A 107 13.25 15.25 18.44
N LYS A 108 12.61 15.44 19.58
CA LYS A 108 11.81 14.39 20.23
C LYS A 108 10.62 13.98 19.39
N ALA A 109 10.40 12.68 19.30
CA ALA A 109 9.23 12.16 18.64
C ALA A 109 7.96 12.51 19.44
N VAL A 110 6.95 13.03 18.75
CA VAL A 110 5.69 13.43 19.39
C VAL A 110 4.89 12.21 19.79
N SER A 111 4.54 12.14 21.07
CA SER A 111 3.60 11.16 21.63
C SER A 111 2.23 11.78 21.78
N SER A 112 1.19 11.02 21.46
CA SER A 112 -0.19 11.41 21.79
C SER A 112 -0.59 10.86 23.17
N LYS A 113 -1.71 11.34 23.71
CA LYS A 113 -2.27 10.83 24.96
C LYS A 113 -2.47 9.29 24.94
N TYR A 114 -2.73 8.73 23.75
CA TYR A 114 -3.10 7.32 23.59
C TYR A 114 -2.01 6.46 22.92
N VAL A 115 -1.02 7.09 22.28
CA VAL A 115 0.04 6.38 21.55
C VAL A 115 1.40 6.99 21.93
N LYS A 116 2.21 6.19 22.61
CA LYS A 116 3.61 6.55 22.91
C LYS A 116 4.43 6.45 21.62
N ALA A 117 5.36 7.39 21.43
CA ALA A 117 6.35 7.30 20.38
C ALA A 117 7.19 6.03 20.56
N ARG A 118 7.50 5.37 19.46
CA ARG A 118 8.34 4.15 19.48
C ARG A 118 9.81 4.43 19.76
N THR A 119 10.25 5.64 19.49
CA THR A 119 11.62 6.12 19.69
C THR A 119 11.58 7.46 20.42
N GLU A 120 12.61 7.78 21.16
CA GLU A 120 12.71 9.07 21.87
C GLU A 120 12.87 10.22 20.88
N TYR A 121 13.70 10.04 19.86
CA TYR A 121 13.98 11.04 18.81
C TYR A 121 13.44 10.56 17.46
N LEU A 122 13.35 11.50 16.50
CA LEU A 122 12.93 11.18 15.14
C LEU A 122 13.90 10.23 14.45
N THR A 123 13.34 9.28 13.73
CA THR A 123 14.11 8.32 12.93
C THR A 123 14.43 8.89 11.54
N PRO A 124 15.50 8.41 10.86
CA PRO A 124 15.75 8.74 9.45
C PRO A 124 14.54 8.54 8.55
N HIS A 125 13.71 7.51 8.81
CA HIS A 125 12.46 7.29 8.08
C HIS A 125 11.50 8.48 8.22
N THR A 126 11.27 8.98 9.45
CA THR A 126 10.38 10.13 9.68
C THR A 126 10.92 11.39 9.00
N VAL A 127 12.24 11.62 9.06
CA VAL A 127 12.88 12.75 8.35
C VAL A 127 12.65 12.65 6.84
N ARG A 128 12.70 11.45 6.26
CA ARG A 128 12.39 11.23 4.84
C ARG A 128 10.92 11.52 4.51
N GLU A 129 9.98 11.22 5.40
CA GLU A 129 8.57 11.56 5.20
C GLU A 129 8.33 13.09 5.28
N VAL A 130 9.04 13.79 6.18
CA VAL A 130 9.08 15.27 6.21
C VAL A 130 9.64 15.81 4.90
N HIS A 131 10.78 15.28 4.43
CA HIS A 131 11.37 15.66 3.14
C HIS A 131 10.39 15.46 1.98
N LYS A 132 9.73 14.30 1.88
CA LYS A 132 8.73 14.04 0.83
C LYS A 132 7.59 15.07 0.86
N THR A 133 7.15 15.45 2.05
CA THR A 133 6.11 16.47 2.23
C THR A 133 6.57 17.82 1.70
N LEU A 134 7.74 18.29 2.15
CA LEU A 134 8.33 19.55 1.71
C LEU A 134 8.65 19.55 0.22
N ARG A 135 9.31 18.49 -0.28
CA ARG A 135 9.65 18.39 -1.71
C ARG A 135 8.41 18.52 -2.58
N ASN A 136 7.31 17.87 -2.21
CA ASN A 136 6.06 17.96 -2.95
C ASN A 136 5.41 19.35 -2.84
N ALA A 137 5.41 19.96 -1.66
CA ALA A 137 4.93 21.33 -1.46
C ALA A 137 5.73 22.35 -2.28
N PHE A 138 7.06 22.26 -2.25
CA PHE A 138 7.92 23.14 -3.03
C PHE A 138 7.85 22.88 -4.54
N ASN A 139 7.63 21.62 -4.99
CA ASN A 139 7.31 21.34 -6.38
C ASN A 139 5.98 22.00 -6.81
N GLN A 140 5.01 22.03 -5.89
CA GLN A 140 3.75 22.71 -6.17
C GLN A 140 3.92 24.24 -6.19
N ALA A 141 4.79 24.78 -5.31
CA ALA A 141 5.15 26.20 -5.34
C ALA A 141 5.79 26.62 -6.67
N VAL A 142 6.64 25.76 -7.25
CA VAL A 142 7.20 26.00 -8.60
C VAL A 142 6.09 25.97 -9.66
N LYS A 143 5.15 25.03 -9.60
CA LYS A 143 4.00 24.98 -10.52
C LYS A 143 3.05 26.17 -10.38
N TRP A 144 2.95 26.74 -9.19
CA TRP A 144 2.18 27.95 -8.91
C TRP A 144 2.95 29.23 -9.17
N GLU A 145 4.17 29.11 -9.74
CA GLU A 145 5.04 30.25 -10.06
C GLU A 145 5.43 31.11 -8.85
N LEU A 146 5.37 30.54 -7.65
CA LEU A 146 5.84 31.19 -6.42
C LEU A 146 7.38 31.14 -6.29
N MET A 147 8.02 30.22 -7.01
CA MET A 147 9.47 29.97 -7.01
C MET A 147 9.93 29.48 -8.37
N THR A 148 11.17 29.80 -8.74
CA THR A 148 11.78 29.32 -10.02
C THR A 148 12.30 27.88 -9.92
N ARG A 149 12.66 27.42 -8.72
CA ARG A 149 13.24 26.09 -8.49
C ARG A 149 12.89 25.56 -7.11
N ASN A 150 12.88 24.26 -6.97
CA ASN A 150 12.65 23.59 -5.68
C ASN A 150 13.98 23.46 -4.90
N PRO A 151 14.17 24.17 -3.76
CA PRO A 151 15.40 24.09 -2.98
C PRO A 151 15.54 22.76 -2.23
N VAL A 152 14.46 22.00 -2.06
CA VAL A 152 14.42 20.74 -1.31
C VAL A 152 14.90 19.56 -2.19
N GLU A 153 14.88 19.71 -3.51
CA GLU A 153 15.15 18.60 -4.44
C GLU A 153 16.55 18.00 -4.29
N HIS A 154 17.55 18.86 -4.06
CA HIS A 154 18.95 18.48 -3.94
C HIS A 154 19.46 18.37 -2.50
N ALA A 155 18.55 18.40 -1.51
CA ALA A 155 18.91 18.27 -0.11
C ALA A 155 19.36 16.84 0.24
N THR A 156 20.41 16.75 1.06
CA THR A 156 21.01 15.50 1.51
C THR A 156 20.19 14.88 2.65
N LEU A 157 19.77 13.63 2.49
CA LEU A 157 18.99 12.93 3.50
C LEU A 157 19.86 12.03 4.38
N PRO A 158 19.48 11.84 5.66
CA PRO A 158 20.11 10.84 6.50
C PRO A 158 20.00 9.44 5.88
N LYS A 159 21.07 8.64 6.06
CA LYS A 159 21.05 7.24 5.63
C LYS A 159 20.01 6.47 6.45
N GLU A 160 19.22 5.66 5.77
CA GLU A 160 18.25 4.75 6.36
C GLU A 160 18.73 3.32 6.13
N GLU A 161 18.88 2.56 7.20
CA GLU A 161 19.11 1.13 7.09
C GLU A 161 17.77 0.43 6.84
N HIS A 162 17.63 -0.14 5.67
CA HIS A 162 16.48 -0.97 5.35
C HIS A 162 16.63 -2.34 6.01
N LYS A 163 15.93 -2.56 7.11
CA LYS A 163 15.79 -3.91 7.66
C LYS A 163 14.84 -4.70 6.79
N THR A 164 15.30 -5.84 6.32
CA THR A 164 14.44 -6.83 5.67
C THR A 164 13.40 -7.30 6.69
N ARG A 165 12.16 -7.43 6.27
CA ARG A 165 11.10 -7.93 7.14
C ARG A 165 11.09 -9.45 7.08
N ASP A 166 11.10 -10.07 8.25
CA ASP A 166 10.92 -11.51 8.33
C ASP A 166 9.53 -11.90 7.86
N ILE A 167 9.47 -13.02 7.15
CA ILE A 167 8.23 -13.63 6.67
C ILE A 167 8.17 -15.08 7.17
N TRP A 168 6.97 -15.62 7.31
CA TRP A 168 6.80 -17.03 7.61
C TRP A 168 6.91 -17.87 6.34
N THR A 169 7.57 -19.02 6.46
CA THR A 169 7.50 -20.08 5.46
C THR A 169 6.14 -20.79 5.54
N ALA A 170 5.82 -21.62 4.54
CA ALA A 170 4.57 -22.40 4.54
C ALA A 170 4.47 -23.34 5.75
N GLU A 171 5.59 -23.93 6.15
CA GLU A 171 5.66 -24.86 7.29
C GLU A 171 5.39 -24.15 8.63
N VAL A 172 5.96 -22.94 8.81
CA VAL A 172 5.69 -22.13 10.01
C VAL A 172 4.24 -21.68 10.05
N LEU A 173 3.69 -21.30 8.89
CA LEU A 173 2.28 -20.89 8.79
C LEU A 173 1.34 -22.06 9.13
N GLN A 174 1.62 -23.27 8.63
CA GLN A 174 0.83 -24.46 8.93
C GLN A 174 0.84 -24.77 10.42
N LYS A 175 2.02 -24.73 11.05
CA LYS A 175 2.13 -24.89 12.51
C LYS A 175 1.34 -23.83 13.28
N ALA A 176 1.36 -22.59 12.81
CA ALA A 176 0.59 -21.51 13.43
C ALA A 176 -0.92 -21.73 13.32
N LEU A 177 -1.40 -22.22 12.18
CA LEU A 177 -2.82 -22.53 11.95
C LEU A 177 -3.30 -23.72 12.78
N GLU A 178 -2.48 -24.78 12.89
CA GLU A 178 -2.75 -25.94 13.72
C GLU A 178 -2.79 -25.60 15.23
N ALA A 179 -1.94 -24.66 15.65
CA ALA A 179 -1.84 -24.22 17.04
C ALA A 179 -2.81 -23.08 17.41
N CYS A 180 -3.58 -22.55 16.45
CA CYS A 180 -4.48 -21.43 16.65
C CYS A 180 -5.84 -21.92 17.14
N ASP A 181 -6.21 -21.57 18.37
CA ASP A 181 -7.50 -21.95 18.99
C ASP A 181 -8.61 -20.90 18.75
N ASP A 182 -8.28 -19.73 18.20
CA ASP A 182 -9.21 -18.63 17.87
C ASP A 182 -9.65 -18.74 16.41
N ASP A 183 -10.91 -19.11 16.17
CA ASP A 183 -11.46 -19.33 14.82
C ASP A 183 -11.50 -18.05 13.98
N ILE A 184 -11.73 -16.88 14.59
CA ILE A 184 -11.70 -15.59 13.91
C ILE A 184 -10.28 -15.28 13.45
N LEU A 185 -9.30 -15.49 14.31
CA LEU A 185 -7.88 -15.30 13.97
C LEU A 185 -7.44 -16.33 12.91
N ARG A 186 -7.85 -17.58 13.04
CA ARG A 186 -7.53 -18.64 12.07
C ARG A 186 -8.06 -18.30 10.67
N LEU A 187 -9.30 -17.84 10.58
CA LEU A 187 -9.90 -17.37 9.32
C LEU A 187 -9.14 -16.14 8.78
N ALA A 188 -8.80 -15.18 9.66
CA ALA A 188 -8.04 -13.99 9.26
C ALA A 188 -6.66 -14.32 8.69
N ILE A 189 -5.93 -15.25 9.32
CA ILE A 189 -4.63 -15.74 8.84
C ILE A 189 -4.78 -16.41 7.46
N ASN A 190 -5.77 -17.30 7.31
CA ASN A 190 -6.02 -18.01 6.05
C ASN A 190 -6.35 -17.03 4.91
N LEU A 191 -7.21 -16.06 5.13
CA LEU A 191 -7.57 -15.06 4.12
C LEU A 191 -6.39 -14.12 3.78
N ALA A 192 -5.62 -13.69 4.78
CA ALA A 192 -4.44 -12.85 4.55
C ALA A 192 -3.37 -13.58 3.74
N PHE A 193 -3.23 -14.90 3.94
CA PHE A 193 -2.25 -15.71 3.22
C PHE A 193 -2.79 -16.18 1.86
N SER A 194 -3.94 -16.84 1.80
CA SER A 194 -4.45 -17.40 0.55
C SER A 194 -4.86 -16.32 -0.46
N CYS A 195 -5.50 -15.24 0.00
CA CYS A 195 -6.03 -14.17 -0.84
C CYS A 195 -5.15 -12.92 -0.88
N SER A 196 -4.01 -12.92 -0.19
CA SER A 196 -3.08 -11.77 -0.09
C SER A 196 -3.78 -10.48 0.36
N LEU A 197 -4.77 -10.54 1.25
CA LEU A 197 -5.55 -9.39 1.69
C LEU A 197 -4.75 -8.47 2.63
N ARG A 198 -4.96 -7.16 2.51
CA ARG A 198 -4.53 -6.19 3.52
C ARG A 198 -5.47 -6.24 4.72
N MET A 199 -5.00 -5.85 5.91
CA MET A 199 -5.84 -5.83 7.13
C MET A 199 -7.15 -5.06 6.92
N GLY A 200 -7.11 -3.88 6.30
CA GLY A 200 -8.32 -3.09 6.02
C GLY A 200 -9.27 -3.77 5.04
N GLU A 201 -8.75 -4.40 3.99
CA GLU A 201 -9.51 -5.17 3.01
C GLU A 201 -10.19 -6.39 3.69
N LEU A 202 -9.42 -7.13 4.52
CA LEU A 202 -9.90 -8.27 5.28
C LEU A 202 -11.06 -7.90 6.20
N LEU A 203 -10.89 -6.87 7.01
CA LEU A 203 -11.90 -6.44 8.00
C LEU A 203 -13.08 -5.71 7.36
N GLY A 204 -12.91 -5.20 6.14
CA GLY A 204 -13.96 -4.57 5.34
C GLY A 204 -14.77 -5.55 4.50
N LEU A 205 -14.50 -6.86 4.58
CA LEU A 205 -15.27 -7.87 3.87
C LEU A 205 -16.73 -7.90 4.37
N THR A 206 -17.66 -7.80 3.45
CA THR A 206 -19.10 -7.94 3.66
C THR A 206 -19.61 -9.13 2.86
N TRP A 207 -20.69 -9.76 3.33
CA TRP A 207 -21.22 -10.98 2.73
C TRP A 207 -21.71 -10.78 1.29
N ASP A 208 -22.12 -9.58 0.90
CA ASP A 208 -22.49 -9.22 -0.47
C ASP A 208 -21.32 -9.26 -1.47
N CYS A 209 -20.08 -9.26 -0.97
CA CYS A 209 -18.86 -9.34 -1.78
C CYS A 209 -18.29 -10.76 -1.89
N ILE A 210 -19.01 -11.80 -1.42
CA ILE A 210 -18.49 -13.17 -1.30
C ILE A 210 -19.43 -14.15 -1.99
N ASP A 211 -18.86 -14.91 -2.93
CA ASP A 211 -19.55 -16.06 -3.53
C ASP A 211 -18.98 -17.36 -2.97
N ILE A 212 -19.75 -17.95 -2.05
CA ILE A 212 -19.49 -19.25 -1.43
C ILE A 212 -20.70 -20.17 -1.59
N SER A 213 -21.41 -20.06 -2.73
CA SER A 213 -22.49 -20.99 -3.05
C SER A 213 -21.93 -22.42 -3.16
N PRO A 214 -22.70 -23.45 -2.81
CA PRO A 214 -22.26 -24.84 -2.93
C PRO A 214 -21.71 -25.15 -4.33
N THR A 215 -22.41 -24.68 -5.36
CA THR A 215 -22.01 -24.85 -6.76
C THR A 215 -20.66 -24.17 -7.05
N SER A 216 -20.44 -22.93 -6.57
CA SER A 216 -19.19 -22.23 -6.78
C SER A 216 -18.02 -22.90 -6.05
N ILE A 217 -18.26 -23.48 -4.87
CA ILE A 217 -17.25 -24.23 -4.11
C ILE A 217 -16.88 -25.53 -4.86
N GLU A 218 -17.88 -26.28 -5.31
CA GLU A 218 -17.66 -27.54 -6.05
C GLU A 218 -16.90 -27.32 -7.36
N LEU A 219 -17.21 -26.24 -8.07
CA LEU A 219 -16.56 -25.88 -9.34
C LEU A 219 -15.21 -25.18 -9.16
N GLY A 220 -14.74 -24.92 -7.93
CA GLY A 220 -13.52 -24.16 -7.67
C GLY A 220 -13.62 -22.69 -8.08
N GLN A 221 -14.83 -22.13 -8.11
CA GLN A 221 -15.12 -20.75 -8.52
C GLN A 221 -15.48 -19.83 -7.34
N ALA A 222 -15.50 -20.37 -6.12
CA ALA A 222 -15.71 -19.57 -4.92
C ALA A 222 -14.77 -18.38 -4.89
N SER A 223 -15.26 -17.20 -4.53
CA SER A 223 -14.48 -15.96 -4.71
C SER A 223 -14.91 -14.84 -3.79
N ILE A 224 -13.99 -13.90 -3.61
CA ILE A 224 -14.22 -12.62 -2.92
C ILE A 224 -14.02 -11.50 -3.93
N PHE A 225 -14.89 -10.49 -3.90
CA PHE A 225 -14.70 -9.25 -4.61
C PHE A 225 -14.23 -8.17 -3.61
N VAL A 226 -12.94 -7.82 -3.67
CA VAL A 226 -12.33 -6.83 -2.78
C VAL A 226 -12.63 -5.45 -3.31
N GLU A 227 -13.57 -4.74 -2.73
CA GLU A 227 -13.97 -3.38 -3.12
C GLU A 227 -14.15 -2.44 -1.93
N LYS A 228 -13.99 -2.94 -0.72
CA LYS A 228 -14.19 -2.22 0.54
C LYS A 228 -12.99 -2.40 1.46
N GLU A 229 -12.69 -1.38 2.27
CA GLU A 229 -11.73 -1.48 3.36
C GLU A 229 -12.28 -0.81 4.63
N LEU A 230 -12.08 -1.46 5.77
CA LEU A 230 -12.39 -0.90 7.09
C LEU A 230 -11.21 -0.06 7.56
N GLN A 231 -11.45 1.21 7.88
CA GLN A 231 -10.43 2.12 8.36
C GLN A 231 -10.95 3.00 9.49
N ARG A 232 -10.09 3.24 10.49
CA ARG A 232 -10.32 4.28 11.48
C ARG A 232 -9.71 5.58 10.98
N VAL A 233 -10.51 6.64 10.88
CA VAL A 233 -10.13 7.95 10.33
C VAL A 233 -10.34 9.04 11.36
N ASN A 234 -9.55 10.10 11.29
CA ASN A 234 -9.75 11.30 12.10
C ASN A 234 -11.00 12.06 11.61
N ARG A 235 -11.85 12.50 12.54
CA ARG A 235 -13.10 13.21 12.21
C ARG A 235 -12.85 14.57 11.56
N GLU A 236 -11.80 15.27 11.98
CA GLU A 236 -11.40 16.54 11.38
C GLU A 236 -10.94 16.34 9.93
N ALA A 237 -10.04 15.37 9.67
CA ALA A 237 -9.62 15.03 8.31
C ALA A 237 -10.80 14.57 7.45
N MET A 238 -11.78 13.86 8.03
CA MET A 238 -13.00 13.46 7.35
C MET A 238 -13.86 14.66 6.97
N ALA A 239 -13.96 15.67 7.85
CA ALA A 239 -14.69 16.90 7.58
C ALA A 239 -13.95 17.77 6.54
N ASP A 240 -12.63 17.94 6.68
CA ASP A 240 -11.79 18.71 5.74
C ASP A 240 -11.89 18.16 4.30
N LEU A 241 -12.10 16.83 4.13
CA LEU A 241 -12.19 16.12 2.85
C LEU A 241 -13.63 15.78 2.44
N ASP A 242 -14.64 16.35 3.09
CA ASP A 242 -16.07 16.11 2.82
C ASP A 242 -16.44 14.62 2.70
N GLY A 243 -15.87 13.79 3.59
CA GLY A 243 -16.17 12.35 3.60
C GLY A 243 -15.71 11.58 2.36
N LYS A 244 -14.77 12.09 1.57
CA LYS A 244 -14.27 11.49 0.34
C LYS A 244 -13.98 9.98 0.52
N ASP A 245 -14.46 9.18 -0.45
CA ASP A 245 -14.29 7.72 -0.51
C ASP A 245 -15.02 6.93 0.60
N ILE A 246 -15.77 7.56 1.53
CA ILE A 246 -16.54 6.87 2.57
C ILE A 246 -17.83 6.32 2.00
N MET A 247 -18.05 5.02 2.17
CA MET A 247 -19.27 4.31 1.80
C MET A 247 -20.25 4.24 2.99
N PHE A 248 -19.70 3.98 4.19
CA PHE A 248 -20.49 3.85 5.41
C PHE A 248 -19.68 4.29 6.65
N LYS A 249 -20.34 4.99 7.57
CA LYS A 249 -19.77 5.41 8.85
C LYS A 249 -20.43 4.64 9.99
N PHE A 250 -19.64 3.85 10.71
CA PHE A 250 -20.17 3.11 11.85
C PHE A 250 -20.52 4.03 13.02
N PRO A 251 -21.56 3.69 13.78
CA PRO A 251 -21.89 4.41 15.00
C PRO A 251 -20.69 4.44 15.96
N PRO A 252 -20.42 5.56 16.63
CA PRO A 252 -19.31 5.63 17.57
C PRO A 252 -19.62 4.80 18.83
N THR A 253 -18.64 4.04 19.30
CA THR A 253 -18.73 3.33 20.58
C THR A 253 -18.82 4.30 21.77
N PHE A 254 -18.15 5.46 21.66
CA PHE A 254 -18.15 6.52 22.66
C PHE A 254 -18.35 7.89 21.97
N ALA A 255 -19.17 8.75 22.56
CA ALA A 255 -19.54 10.05 21.96
C ALA A 255 -18.34 11.00 21.79
N SER A 256 -17.33 10.91 22.65
CA SER A 256 -16.18 11.84 22.73
C SER A 256 -14.96 11.42 21.90
N THR A 257 -15.10 10.51 20.92
CA THR A 257 -13.95 10.06 20.11
C THR A 257 -13.60 11.05 19.01
N HIS A 258 -12.30 11.38 18.87
CA HIS A 258 -11.78 12.19 17.76
C HIS A 258 -11.69 11.43 16.44
N THR A 259 -12.00 10.14 16.43
CA THR A 259 -11.93 9.28 15.25
C THR A 259 -13.28 8.64 14.97
N ALA A 260 -13.48 8.21 13.73
CA ALA A 260 -14.62 7.42 13.29
C ALA A 260 -14.12 6.14 12.60
N LEU A 261 -14.86 5.05 12.79
CA LEU A 261 -14.65 3.82 12.01
C LEU A 261 -15.52 3.93 10.76
N VAL A 262 -14.93 3.67 9.61
CA VAL A 262 -15.61 3.80 8.32
C VAL A 262 -15.31 2.61 7.42
N LEU A 263 -16.29 2.28 6.60
CA LEU A 263 -16.12 1.44 5.42
C LEU A 263 -15.93 2.36 4.23
N LYS A 264 -14.89 2.16 3.45
CA LYS A 264 -14.54 3.03 2.34
C LYS A 264 -14.00 2.25 1.14
N THR A 265 -13.94 2.90 -0.01
CA THR A 265 -13.31 2.33 -1.20
C THR A 265 -11.79 2.21 -1.01
N PRO A 266 -11.14 1.17 -1.57
CA PRO A 266 -9.69 1.05 -1.54
C PRO A 266 -8.98 2.21 -2.25
N LYS A 267 -7.77 2.52 -1.79
CA LYS A 267 -6.98 3.68 -2.26
C LYS A 267 -6.68 3.70 -3.76
N THR A 268 -6.56 2.53 -4.41
CA THR A 268 -6.20 2.42 -5.84
C THR A 268 -7.19 1.55 -6.58
N LYS A 269 -7.42 1.87 -7.86
CA LYS A 269 -8.27 1.06 -8.75
C LYS A 269 -7.81 -0.40 -8.85
N THR A 270 -6.51 -0.65 -8.79
CA THR A 270 -5.92 -2.00 -8.83
C THR A 270 -6.16 -2.80 -7.54
N SER A 271 -6.54 -2.14 -6.45
CA SER A 271 -6.94 -2.84 -5.22
C SER A 271 -8.31 -3.47 -5.34
N VAL A 272 -9.20 -2.92 -6.19
CA VAL A 272 -10.50 -3.52 -6.50
C VAL A 272 -10.27 -4.70 -7.43
N ARG A 273 -10.59 -5.90 -6.95
CA ARG A 273 -10.27 -7.14 -7.64
C ARG A 273 -11.13 -8.32 -7.19
N LYS A 274 -11.29 -9.30 -8.07
CA LYS A 274 -11.81 -10.61 -7.73
C LYS A 274 -10.65 -11.53 -7.34
N VAL A 275 -10.78 -12.26 -6.25
CA VAL A 275 -9.81 -13.27 -5.79
C VAL A 275 -10.53 -14.57 -5.57
N PHE A 276 -10.04 -15.65 -6.19
CA PHE A 276 -10.61 -16.97 -6.00
C PHE A 276 -10.16 -17.58 -4.66
N LEU A 277 -11.07 -18.33 -4.04
CA LEU A 277 -10.85 -18.97 -2.76
C LEU A 277 -10.42 -20.41 -2.92
N PRO A 278 -9.40 -20.88 -2.19
CA PRO A 278 -9.23 -22.31 -1.98
C PRO A 278 -10.46 -22.88 -1.29
N LYS A 279 -10.83 -24.13 -1.65
CA LYS A 279 -12.02 -24.81 -1.13
C LYS A 279 -12.09 -24.77 0.39
N THR A 280 -11.00 -25.11 1.08
CA THR A 280 -10.91 -25.06 2.56
C THR A 280 -11.26 -23.69 3.13
N VAL A 281 -10.80 -22.60 2.48
CA VAL A 281 -11.09 -21.24 2.95
C VAL A 281 -12.53 -20.83 2.70
N ALA A 282 -13.11 -21.30 1.57
CA ALA A 282 -14.52 -21.12 1.28
C ALA A 282 -15.40 -21.86 2.32
N GLU A 283 -15.05 -23.07 2.69
CA GLU A 283 -15.73 -23.87 3.74
C GLU A 283 -15.63 -23.18 5.11
N MET A 284 -14.48 -22.60 5.45
CA MET A 284 -14.34 -21.80 6.68
C MET A 284 -15.25 -20.56 6.68
N LEU A 285 -15.47 -19.93 5.53
CA LEU A 285 -16.40 -18.80 5.40
C LEU A 285 -17.86 -19.28 5.51
N VAL A 286 -18.21 -20.45 5.01
CA VAL A 286 -19.54 -21.06 5.22
C VAL A 286 -19.78 -21.28 6.71
N GLN A 287 -18.83 -21.87 7.42
CA GLN A 287 -18.93 -22.06 8.88
C GLN A 287 -19.07 -20.71 9.59
N ARG A 288 -18.23 -19.72 9.25
CA ARG A 288 -18.31 -18.39 9.85
C ARG A 288 -19.68 -17.73 9.65
N LYS A 289 -20.32 -17.96 8.49
CA LYS A 289 -21.66 -17.44 8.21
C LYS A 289 -22.69 -18.10 9.13
N ALA A 290 -22.59 -19.42 9.34
CA ALA A 290 -23.46 -20.14 10.26
C ALA A 290 -23.27 -19.65 11.71
N ASP A 291 -22.02 -19.48 12.16
CA ASP A 291 -21.72 -18.95 13.50
C ASP A 291 -22.34 -17.55 13.74
N ILE A 292 -22.35 -16.69 12.71
CA ILE A 292 -22.96 -15.36 12.79
C ILE A 292 -24.48 -15.47 12.91
N GLU A 293 -25.13 -16.38 12.17
CA GLU A 293 -26.59 -16.58 12.30
C GLU A 293 -26.95 -17.11 13.70
N GLU A 294 -26.15 -18.02 14.26
CA GLU A 294 -26.34 -18.47 15.65
C GLU A 294 -26.20 -17.31 16.65
N LEU A 295 -25.24 -16.41 16.44
CA LEU A 295 -25.07 -15.21 17.27
C LEU A 295 -26.25 -14.26 17.12
N LYS A 296 -26.82 -14.09 15.92
CA LYS A 296 -28.05 -13.30 15.72
C LYS A 296 -29.23 -13.87 16.51
N ASP A 297 -29.41 -15.18 16.44
CA ASP A 297 -30.47 -15.84 17.20
C ASP A 297 -30.27 -15.70 18.71
N LEU A 298 -29.02 -15.80 19.19
CA LEU A 298 -28.69 -15.70 20.61
C LEU A 298 -28.86 -14.28 21.18
N PHE A 299 -28.42 -13.27 20.45
CA PHE A 299 -28.43 -11.87 20.91
C PHE A 299 -29.70 -11.11 20.51
N GLY A 300 -30.50 -11.63 19.55
CA GLY A 300 -31.75 -11.01 19.10
C GLY A 300 -31.57 -9.53 18.72
N ASP A 301 -32.35 -8.66 19.33
CA ASP A 301 -32.36 -7.20 19.08
C ASP A 301 -31.03 -6.50 19.50
N GLU A 302 -30.20 -7.12 20.31
CA GLU A 302 -28.89 -6.59 20.70
C GLU A 302 -27.81 -6.81 19.61
N PHE A 303 -28.07 -7.69 18.66
CA PHE A 303 -27.17 -7.90 17.54
C PHE A 303 -27.37 -6.81 16.48
N VAL A 304 -26.29 -6.08 16.18
CA VAL A 304 -26.32 -5.05 15.14
C VAL A 304 -25.68 -5.59 13.87
N ASP A 305 -26.51 -5.93 12.87
CA ASP A 305 -26.01 -6.49 11.61
C ASP A 305 -25.51 -5.41 10.65
N PHE A 306 -24.20 -5.37 10.46
CA PHE A 306 -23.53 -4.55 9.46
C PHE A 306 -23.09 -5.36 8.23
N ASN A 307 -23.58 -6.56 8.05
CA ASN A 307 -23.22 -7.46 6.95
C ASN A 307 -21.72 -7.82 6.89
N LEU A 308 -20.97 -7.68 7.99
CA LEU A 308 -19.53 -7.92 8.05
C LEU A 308 -19.22 -9.38 8.34
N VAL A 309 -18.15 -9.89 7.68
CA VAL A 309 -17.56 -11.21 8.01
C VAL A 309 -16.85 -11.17 9.36
N PHE A 310 -16.09 -10.10 9.61
CA PHE A 310 -15.33 -9.88 10.82
C PHE A 310 -16.08 -8.95 11.78
N CYS A 311 -17.03 -9.52 12.49
CA CYS A 311 -17.77 -8.85 13.55
C CYS A 311 -17.59 -9.57 14.90
N SER A 312 -17.75 -8.81 15.99
CA SER A 312 -17.83 -9.32 17.36
C SER A 312 -19.14 -10.07 17.60
N SER A 313 -19.30 -10.70 18.77
CA SER A 313 -20.50 -11.46 19.13
C SER A 313 -21.81 -10.68 19.04
N ASN A 314 -21.77 -9.35 19.20
CA ASN A 314 -22.93 -8.47 19.04
C ASN A 314 -22.97 -7.73 17.69
N GLY A 315 -22.29 -8.22 16.67
CA GLY A 315 -22.30 -7.71 15.29
C GLY A 315 -21.44 -6.47 15.02
N LYS A 316 -20.81 -5.86 16.04
CA LYS A 316 -19.96 -4.68 15.84
C LYS A 316 -18.67 -5.02 15.09
N PRO A 317 -18.13 -4.09 14.28
CA PRO A 317 -16.90 -4.32 13.54
C PRO A 317 -15.72 -4.69 14.44
N ILE A 318 -14.93 -5.68 14.04
CA ILE A 318 -13.63 -5.98 14.66
C ILE A 318 -12.58 -5.04 14.03
N GLU A 319 -11.77 -4.41 14.88
CA GLU A 319 -10.69 -3.54 14.44
C GLU A 319 -9.35 -4.28 14.32
N GLY A 320 -8.47 -3.80 13.45
CA GLY A 320 -7.16 -4.41 13.21
C GLY A 320 -6.30 -4.59 14.48
N GLN A 321 -6.51 -3.77 15.50
CA GLN A 321 -5.79 -3.92 16.78
C GLN A 321 -6.20 -5.20 17.51
N VAL A 322 -7.45 -5.65 17.40
CA VAL A 322 -7.93 -6.90 18.02
C VAL A 322 -7.22 -8.09 17.38
N ILE A 323 -7.23 -8.14 16.05
CA ILE A 323 -6.53 -9.19 15.28
C ILE A 323 -5.02 -9.18 15.57
N ASN A 324 -4.39 -8.00 15.58
CA ASN A 324 -2.95 -7.89 15.87
C ASN A 324 -2.61 -8.38 17.31
N ARG A 325 -3.45 -8.09 18.29
CA ARG A 325 -3.24 -8.59 19.68
C ARG A 325 -3.36 -10.11 19.74
N ALA A 326 -4.41 -10.67 19.13
CA ALA A 326 -4.61 -12.11 19.07
C ALA A 326 -3.45 -12.80 18.33
N PHE A 327 -2.99 -12.23 17.22
CA PHE A 327 -1.86 -12.72 16.44
C PHE A 327 -0.53 -12.69 17.23
N ASN A 328 -0.24 -11.59 17.91
CA ASN A 328 0.96 -11.48 18.74
C ASN A 328 0.91 -12.47 19.93
N LYS A 329 -0.27 -12.65 20.55
CA LYS A 329 -0.48 -13.63 21.61
C LYS A 329 -0.19 -15.05 21.11
N LEU A 330 -0.71 -15.43 19.93
CA LEU A 330 -0.42 -16.73 19.31
C LEU A 330 1.09 -16.92 19.11
N ILE A 331 1.79 -15.91 18.58
CA ILE A 331 3.25 -15.96 18.37
C ILE A 331 3.99 -16.21 19.69
N GLU A 332 3.65 -15.46 20.74
CA GLU A 332 4.30 -15.53 22.04
C GLU A 332 4.02 -16.86 22.75
N GLU A 333 2.76 -17.30 22.79
CA GLU A 333 2.35 -18.53 23.49
C GLU A 333 2.86 -19.81 22.81
N LYS A 334 2.96 -19.80 21.48
CA LYS A 334 3.40 -21.00 20.71
C LYS A 334 4.87 -20.93 20.29
N GLY A 335 5.62 -19.90 20.71
CA GLY A 335 7.05 -19.75 20.40
C GLY A 335 7.36 -19.61 18.90
N LEU A 336 6.46 -18.99 18.12
CA LEU A 336 6.61 -18.83 16.69
C LEU A 336 7.59 -17.67 16.35
N PRO A 337 8.24 -17.70 15.19
CA PRO A 337 9.07 -16.59 14.74
C PRO A 337 8.29 -15.28 14.71
N LYS A 338 8.88 -14.22 15.28
CA LYS A 338 8.20 -12.92 15.40
C LYS A 338 8.07 -12.24 14.06
N VAL A 339 6.83 -12.05 13.60
CA VAL A 339 6.46 -11.28 12.41
C VAL A 339 5.28 -10.36 12.71
N VAL A 340 4.98 -9.42 11.83
CA VAL A 340 3.76 -8.63 11.91
C VAL A 340 2.67 -9.25 11.03
N PHE A 341 1.40 -9.06 11.34
CA PHE A 341 0.29 -9.65 10.57
C PHE A 341 0.38 -9.34 9.06
N HIS A 342 0.83 -8.15 8.69
CA HIS A 342 1.04 -7.78 7.28
C HIS A 342 2.10 -8.63 6.57
N SER A 343 3.04 -9.25 7.31
CA SER A 343 4.02 -10.18 6.74
C SER A 343 3.38 -11.43 6.13
N LEU A 344 2.17 -11.83 6.57
CA LEU A 344 1.42 -12.94 5.97
C LEU A 344 1.11 -12.69 4.50
N ARG A 345 0.82 -11.44 4.13
CA ARG A 345 0.64 -11.05 2.73
C ARG A 345 1.96 -11.15 1.94
N HIS A 346 3.09 -10.83 2.56
CA HIS A 346 4.41 -11.02 1.92
C HIS A 346 4.71 -12.51 1.76
N SER A 347 4.45 -13.33 2.80
CA SER A 347 4.53 -14.80 2.71
C SER A 347 3.67 -15.35 1.57
N SER A 348 2.43 -14.86 1.43
CA SER A 348 1.52 -15.23 0.35
C SER A 348 2.12 -14.98 -1.04
N ILE A 349 2.59 -13.76 -1.27
CA ILE A 349 3.19 -13.34 -2.55
C ILE A 349 4.38 -14.23 -2.89
N THR A 350 5.27 -14.42 -1.94
CA THR A 350 6.44 -15.29 -2.03
C THR A 350 6.07 -16.74 -2.38
N TYR A 351 5.09 -17.28 -1.65
CA TYR A 351 4.64 -18.66 -1.86
C TYR A 351 3.96 -18.85 -3.23
N LYS A 352 3.09 -17.93 -3.63
CA LYS A 352 2.45 -17.93 -4.95
C LYS A 352 3.47 -17.85 -6.09
N LEU A 353 4.51 -17.01 -5.95
CA LEU A 353 5.58 -16.92 -6.96
C LEU A 353 6.37 -18.23 -7.08
N LYS A 354 6.61 -18.92 -5.95
CA LYS A 354 7.23 -20.26 -5.99
C LYS A 354 6.35 -21.29 -6.69
N LEU A 355 5.04 -21.28 -6.43
CA LEU A 355 4.09 -22.24 -7.02
C LEU A 355 3.91 -22.04 -8.53
N ASN A 356 3.88 -20.81 -9.02
CA ASN A 356 3.59 -20.50 -10.43
C ASN A 356 4.84 -20.24 -11.29
N GLY A 357 6.03 -20.66 -10.82
CA GLY A 357 7.28 -20.55 -11.58
C GLY A 357 7.76 -19.10 -11.78
N GLY A 358 7.35 -18.17 -10.91
CA GLY A 358 7.79 -16.77 -10.93
C GLY A 358 6.92 -15.83 -11.76
N ASP A 359 5.70 -16.22 -12.15
CA ASP A 359 4.76 -15.30 -12.84
C ASP A 359 4.32 -14.16 -11.94
N MET A 360 5.09 -13.07 -11.99
CA MET A 360 4.84 -11.85 -11.21
C MET A 360 3.54 -11.16 -11.61
N LYS A 361 3.06 -11.34 -12.85
CA LYS A 361 1.87 -10.67 -13.36
C LYS A 361 0.60 -11.27 -12.77
N SER A 362 0.52 -12.58 -12.69
CA SER A 362 -0.56 -13.30 -12.03
C SER A 362 -0.63 -12.91 -10.55
N VAL A 363 0.50 -12.96 -9.84
CA VAL A 363 0.56 -12.59 -8.41
C VAL A 363 0.26 -11.11 -8.17
N GLN A 364 0.61 -10.22 -9.11
CA GLN A 364 0.20 -8.81 -9.05
C GLN A 364 -1.33 -8.69 -9.08
N GLY A 365 -2.00 -9.42 -9.95
CA GLY A 365 -3.46 -9.45 -10.05
C GLY A 365 -4.11 -9.87 -8.73
N ASP A 366 -3.70 -11.00 -8.18
CA ASP A 366 -4.23 -11.53 -6.91
C ASP A 366 -3.97 -10.59 -5.72
N SER A 367 -2.78 -10.04 -5.65
CA SER A 367 -2.38 -9.19 -4.54
C SER A 367 -2.87 -7.74 -4.67
N GLY A 368 -3.26 -7.28 -5.85
CA GLY A 368 -3.68 -5.90 -6.09
C GLY A 368 -2.58 -4.87 -5.87
N HIS A 369 -1.33 -5.18 -6.25
CA HIS A 369 -0.25 -4.21 -6.28
C HIS A 369 -0.33 -3.33 -7.52
N ALA A 370 -0.15 -2.02 -7.34
CA ALA A 370 -0.21 -1.07 -8.46
C ALA A 370 0.91 -1.28 -9.50
N GLN A 371 2.06 -1.82 -9.07
CA GLN A 371 3.23 -2.03 -9.92
C GLN A 371 3.83 -3.41 -9.68
N VAL A 372 4.27 -4.09 -10.76
CA VAL A 372 4.99 -5.39 -10.70
C VAL A 372 6.26 -5.29 -9.86
N LYS A 373 6.96 -4.14 -9.90
CA LYS A 373 8.14 -3.89 -9.08
C LYS A 373 7.88 -4.14 -7.58
N MET A 374 6.70 -3.80 -7.07
CA MET A 374 6.36 -4.05 -5.66
C MET A 374 6.28 -5.55 -5.32
N VAL A 375 5.91 -6.38 -6.29
CA VAL A 375 5.94 -7.85 -6.16
C VAL A 375 7.38 -8.35 -6.22
N ALA A 376 8.18 -7.83 -7.15
CA ALA A 376 9.60 -8.17 -7.29
C ALA A 376 10.42 -7.80 -6.04
N ASP A 377 10.17 -6.64 -5.43
CA ASP A 377 10.85 -6.19 -4.21
C ASP A 377 10.58 -7.14 -3.02
N VAL A 378 9.37 -7.73 -2.94
CA VAL A 378 9.03 -8.75 -1.93
C VAL A 378 9.77 -10.07 -2.21
N TYR A 379 9.90 -10.45 -3.48
CA TYR A 379 10.54 -11.70 -3.90
C TYR A 379 12.08 -11.70 -3.80
N SER A 380 12.70 -10.52 -3.81
CA SER A 380 14.18 -10.37 -3.81
C SER A 380 14.88 -11.10 -2.66
N HIS A 381 14.18 -11.47 -1.59
CA HIS A 381 14.72 -12.17 -0.43
C HIS A 381 14.86 -13.70 -0.61
N ILE A 382 14.33 -14.29 -1.70
CA ILE A 382 14.30 -15.75 -1.93
C ILE A 382 15.32 -16.17 -2.98
N ILE A 383 16.03 -15.21 -3.52
CA ILE A 383 16.88 -15.37 -4.68
C ILE A 383 18.02 -16.42 -4.49
N ASP A 384 18.45 -16.71 -3.28
CA ASP A 384 19.59 -17.61 -3.09
C ASP A 384 19.27 -19.08 -3.38
N ASP A 385 18.10 -19.58 -2.95
CA ASP A 385 17.65 -20.94 -3.28
C ASP A 385 17.36 -21.07 -4.78
N ASP A 386 16.71 -20.08 -5.39
CA ASP A 386 16.43 -20.07 -6.82
C ASP A 386 17.71 -19.90 -7.65
N ARG A 387 18.69 -19.14 -7.16
CA ARG A 387 20.03 -19.03 -7.80
C ARG A 387 20.77 -20.36 -7.80
N ARG A 388 20.71 -21.11 -6.70
CA ARG A 388 21.29 -22.44 -6.62
C ARG A 388 20.61 -23.39 -7.62
N LEU A 389 19.28 -23.40 -7.67
CA LEU A 389 18.49 -24.16 -8.63
C LEU A 389 18.81 -23.78 -10.09
N ASN A 390 19.00 -22.48 -10.36
CA ASN A 390 19.41 -22.02 -11.69
C ASN A 390 20.83 -22.48 -12.05
N ALA A 391 21.75 -22.50 -11.09
CA ALA A 391 23.09 -23.04 -11.31
C ALA A 391 23.06 -24.56 -11.59
N GLU A 392 22.24 -25.31 -10.83
CA GLU A 392 22.03 -26.75 -11.05
C GLU A 392 21.40 -27.05 -12.42
N ARG A 393 20.39 -26.24 -12.82
CA ARG A 393 19.76 -26.34 -14.16
C ARG A 393 20.75 -26.00 -15.27
N MET A 394 21.58 -24.97 -15.08
CA MET A 394 22.63 -24.61 -16.04
C MET A 394 23.68 -25.71 -16.17
N GLU A 395 24.12 -26.32 -15.05
CA GLU A 395 25.02 -27.48 -15.04
C GLU A 395 24.39 -28.64 -15.82
N ALA A 396 23.14 -28.99 -15.52
CA ALA A 396 22.44 -30.08 -16.19
C ALA A 396 22.20 -29.81 -17.68
N ALA A 397 21.86 -28.60 -18.07
CA ALA A 397 21.50 -28.25 -19.45
C ALA A 397 22.73 -28.00 -20.35
N PHE A 398 23.78 -27.37 -19.81
CA PHE A 398 24.89 -26.90 -20.62
C PHE A 398 26.20 -27.73 -20.44
N TYR A 399 26.53 -28.10 -19.20
CA TYR A 399 27.81 -28.74 -18.92
C TYR A 399 27.75 -30.26 -18.89
N SER A 400 26.61 -30.90 -18.63
CA SER A 400 26.49 -32.37 -18.57
C SER A 400 26.38 -33.07 -19.92
N GLY A 401 26.64 -32.39 -21.03
CA GLY A 401 26.77 -32.97 -22.37
C GLY A 401 25.52 -33.67 -22.95
N ARG A 402 24.37 -33.55 -22.29
CA ARG A 402 23.09 -33.96 -22.88
C ARG A 402 22.54 -32.78 -23.66
N GLN A 403 22.39 -32.95 -24.97
CA GLN A 403 21.49 -32.10 -25.76
C GLN A 403 20.08 -32.24 -25.17
N ALA A 404 19.78 -31.44 -24.15
CA ALA A 404 18.41 -31.23 -23.75
C ALA A 404 17.82 -30.31 -24.81
N THR A 405 17.04 -30.83 -25.72
CA THR A 405 15.97 -30.07 -26.35
C THR A 405 15.25 -29.38 -25.19
N PRO A 406 15.04 -28.07 -25.21
CA PRO A 406 14.22 -27.42 -24.20
C PRO A 406 12.84 -28.05 -24.29
N GLU A 407 12.50 -28.93 -23.36
CA GLU A 407 11.11 -29.29 -23.17
C GLU A 407 10.38 -27.99 -22.80
N PRO A 408 9.33 -27.62 -23.56
CA PRO A 408 8.49 -26.52 -23.15
C PRO A 408 7.97 -26.86 -21.74
N VAL A 409 8.08 -25.89 -20.83
CA VAL A 409 7.51 -25.98 -19.49
C VAL A 409 6.05 -26.36 -19.65
N GLN A 410 5.74 -27.64 -19.53
CA GLN A 410 4.37 -28.09 -19.50
C GLN A 410 3.75 -27.54 -18.21
N PRO A 411 2.60 -26.85 -18.29
CA PRO A 411 1.77 -26.69 -17.13
C PRO A 411 1.52 -28.10 -16.59
N ALA A 412 1.58 -28.26 -15.26
CA ALA A 412 1.42 -29.53 -14.57
C ALA A 412 0.32 -30.34 -15.26
N ALA A 413 0.74 -31.41 -15.95
CA ALA A 413 -0.18 -32.28 -16.61
C ALA A 413 -1.01 -32.95 -15.52
N THR A 414 -2.29 -32.65 -15.48
CA THR A 414 -3.27 -33.53 -14.93
C THR A 414 -2.96 -34.90 -15.55
N GLU A 415 -2.62 -35.88 -14.72
CA GLU A 415 -2.47 -37.26 -15.16
C GLU A 415 -3.75 -37.65 -15.90
N SER A 416 -3.68 -37.66 -17.24
CA SER A 416 -4.76 -38.21 -18.01
C SER A 416 -4.79 -39.71 -17.70
N SER A 417 -5.89 -40.15 -17.13
CA SER A 417 -6.13 -41.57 -16.80
C SER A 417 -5.85 -42.45 -18.03
N ALA A 418 -5.48 -43.70 -17.80
CA ALA A 418 -5.28 -44.68 -18.88
C ALA A 418 -6.52 -44.75 -19.81
N ASP A 419 -7.69 -44.46 -19.29
CA ASP A 419 -8.97 -44.37 -19.97
C ASP A 419 -9.03 -43.28 -21.06
N ASP A 420 -8.40 -42.12 -20.84
CA ASP A 420 -8.41 -41.02 -21.83
C ASP A 420 -7.55 -41.34 -23.06
N LYS A 421 -6.47 -42.09 -22.89
CA LYS A 421 -5.64 -42.56 -24.02
C LYS A 421 -6.37 -43.63 -24.84
N GLU A 422 -7.11 -44.51 -24.19
CA GLU A 422 -7.90 -45.51 -24.84
C GLU A 422 -9.11 -44.91 -25.59
N LEU A 423 -9.72 -43.87 -25.01
CA LEU A 423 -10.78 -43.09 -25.65
C LEU A 423 -10.28 -42.36 -26.91
N LEU A 424 -9.10 -41.75 -26.85
CA LEU A 424 -8.43 -41.06 -27.97
C LEU A 424 -8.11 -42.04 -29.11
N LEU A 425 -7.65 -43.23 -28.78
CA LEU A 425 -7.38 -44.29 -29.76
C LEU A 425 -8.68 -44.81 -30.44
N LYS A 426 -9.76 -44.94 -29.69
CA LYS A 426 -11.08 -45.31 -30.23
C LYS A 426 -11.65 -44.20 -31.14
N LEU A 427 -11.46 -42.92 -30.80
CA LEU A 427 -11.88 -41.80 -31.63
C LEU A 427 -11.08 -41.68 -32.93
N LEU A 428 -9.78 -42.00 -32.93
CA LEU A 428 -8.93 -42.00 -34.11
C LEU A 428 -9.20 -43.18 -35.05
N GLN A 429 -9.81 -44.25 -34.58
CA GLN A 429 -10.24 -45.39 -35.41
C GLN A 429 -11.53 -45.12 -36.17
N ASN A 430 -12.29 -44.07 -35.82
CA ASN A 430 -13.46 -43.67 -36.56
C ASN A 430 -13.08 -42.74 -37.74
N PRO A 431 -13.31 -43.13 -39.00
CA PRO A 431 -12.84 -42.36 -40.16
C PRO A 431 -13.46 -40.97 -40.29
N GLU A 432 -14.68 -40.75 -39.79
CA GLU A 432 -15.33 -39.45 -39.82
C GLU A 432 -14.72 -38.49 -38.78
N MET A 433 -14.40 -38.96 -37.57
CA MET A 433 -13.79 -38.18 -36.54
C MET A 433 -12.32 -37.86 -36.85
N ALA A 434 -11.60 -38.79 -37.49
CA ALA A 434 -10.23 -38.57 -37.96
C ALA A 434 -10.17 -37.47 -39.05
N ALA A 435 -11.17 -37.40 -39.93
CA ALA A 435 -11.30 -36.35 -40.95
C ALA A 435 -11.59 -34.97 -40.32
N LEU A 436 -12.43 -34.93 -39.30
CA LEU A 436 -12.80 -33.70 -38.57
C LEU A 436 -11.62 -33.12 -37.78
N LEU A 437 -10.86 -33.98 -37.12
CA LEU A 437 -9.64 -33.58 -36.39
C LEU A 437 -8.54 -33.09 -37.35
N LYS A 438 -8.40 -33.70 -38.53
CA LYS A 438 -7.48 -33.21 -39.56
C LYS A 438 -7.90 -31.85 -40.16
N SER A 439 -9.21 -31.58 -40.24
CA SER A 439 -9.70 -30.27 -40.69
C SER A 439 -9.48 -29.16 -39.66
N LEU A 440 -9.68 -29.47 -38.36
CA LEU A 440 -9.42 -28.56 -37.27
C LEU A 440 -7.92 -28.24 -37.10
N ALA A 441 -7.04 -29.22 -37.27
CA ALA A 441 -5.58 -29.02 -37.22
C ALA A 441 -5.02 -28.22 -38.39
N LYS A 442 -5.77 -27.97 -39.44
CA LYS A 442 -5.40 -27.09 -40.56
C LYS A 442 -5.88 -25.65 -40.39
N THR A 443 -6.74 -25.38 -39.39
CA THR A 443 -7.28 -24.06 -39.09
C THR A 443 -6.69 -23.42 -37.83
N LEU A 444 -5.85 -24.13 -37.13
CA LEU A 444 -4.97 -23.66 -36.04
C LEU A 444 -3.52 -23.49 -36.54
#